data_ea4abb1ab429b5e7fa9981be3c77e878
#
_entry.id   ea4abb1ab429b5e7fa9981be3c77e878
#
_cell.length_a   1.000
_cell.length_b   1.000
_cell.length_c   1.000
_cell.angle_alpha   90.00
_cell.angle_beta   90.00
_cell.angle_gamma   90.00
#
_symmetry.space_group_name_H-M   'P 1'
#
loop_
_entity.id
_entity.type
_entity.pdbx_description
1 polymer ?
#
loop_
_entity_poly.entity_id
_entity_poly.type
_entity_poly.pdbx_seq_one_letter_code
_entity_poly.pdbx_strand_id
1 'polypeptide(L)'
;MFLLPVSFSINADYFFLQFTIPIDNGDSVKNAEADSQRTLYPYVTGTSIVAIKYKDGVLMASDMGGSYGSTLRYKNIERMKAIGKHSLLGASGEISDFQEILRYLDELVLNDNMWDDGNSLGPKEVHNYLTRVMYNRRNKFNPLWNTLVLGGVKNGESYLGMVSMIGVSFEDNHVATGFGNHLARPILRDEWHADLSFEDGVKLLEKCMRVLLYRDRSAINKLQIAKITEEGVTVSQPYSLKTFWEFKAFNNPTAGAEGSCEEHSLVNVFSLMSLNYCKVCNLLSRESSVTGHSECGGSVSESKK
;
A
#
# COMPACT_ATOMS: atom_id res chain seq x y z
N MET A 1 27.06 37.00 -27.88
CA MET A 1 27.98 36.80 -26.75
C MET A 1 27.64 37.88 -25.72
N PHE A 2 26.61 37.64 -24.90
CA PHE A 2 26.24 38.51 -23.78
C PHE A 2 26.18 37.65 -22.52
N LEU A 3 27.18 37.88 -21.65
CA LEU A 3 27.24 37.33 -20.31
C LEU A 3 26.34 38.17 -19.41
N LEU A 4 25.29 37.56 -18.84
CA LEU A 4 24.53 38.16 -17.75
C LEU A 4 25.25 37.88 -16.42
N PRO A 5 25.35 38.87 -15.53
CA PRO A 5 26.03 38.68 -14.25
C PRO A 5 25.18 37.88 -13.27
N VAL A 6 25.72 36.78 -12.77
CA VAL A 6 25.16 36.03 -11.65
C VAL A 6 25.62 36.74 -10.36
N SER A 7 24.68 37.38 -9.68
CA SER A 7 24.93 37.95 -8.36
C SER A 7 24.78 36.85 -7.28
N PHE A 8 25.88 36.47 -6.64
CA PHE A 8 25.87 35.64 -5.46
C PHE A 8 25.62 36.48 -4.22
N SER A 9 24.52 36.20 -3.52
CA SER A 9 24.29 36.70 -2.17
C SER A 9 24.48 35.50 -1.21
N ILE A 10 25.56 35.53 -0.42
CA ILE A 10 25.85 34.56 0.61
C ILE A 10 25.26 35.08 1.91
N ASN A 11 24.18 34.47 2.40
CA ASN A 11 23.73 34.61 3.78
C ASN A 11 24.22 33.44 4.61
N ALA A 12 24.97 33.74 5.67
CA ALA A 12 25.85 32.85 6.41
C ALA A 12 25.16 31.96 7.48
N ASP A 13 23.84 31.82 7.51
CA ASP A 13 23.18 31.13 8.62
C ASP A 13 22.36 29.87 8.30
N TYR A 14 22.25 29.47 7.04
CA TYR A 14 21.70 28.15 6.71
C TYR A 14 22.26 27.69 5.36
N PHE A 15 23.10 26.68 5.39
CA PHE A 15 23.57 25.96 4.20
C PHE A 15 22.44 25.10 3.64
N PHE A 16 21.41 25.73 3.08
CA PHE A 16 20.42 25.09 2.24
C PHE A 16 20.69 25.48 0.79
N LEU A 17 21.27 24.55 0.05
CA LEU A 17 21.27 24.62 -1.41
C LEU A 17 19.82 24.61 -1.90
N GLN A 18 19.28 25.79 -2.12
CA GLN A 18 17.98 25.97 -2.74
C GLN A 18 18.17 25.81 -4.25
N PHE A 19 18.05 24.58 -4.75
CA PHE A 19 17.92 24.34 -6.18
C PHE A 19 16.60 24.95 -6.64
N THR A 20 16.65 26.16 -7.12
CA THR A 20 15.59 26.73 -7.94
C THR A 20 15.78 26.16 -9.34
N ILE A 21 15.02 25.14 -9.69
CA ILE A 21 14.80 24.79 -11.10
C ILE A 21 14.24 26.06 -11.73
N PRO A 22 14.85 26.60 -12.79
CA PRO A 22 14.26 27.73 -13.49
C PRO A 22 12.90 27.28 -14.03
N ILE A 23 11.84 27.69 -13.36
CA ILE A 23 10.51 27.65 -13.94
C ILE A 23 10.56 28.72 -15.03
N ASP A 24 10.65 28.27 -16.26
CA ASP A 24 10.51 29.14 -17.43
C ASP A 24 9.16 29.85 -17.34
N ASN A 25 9.21 31.11 -16.91
CA ASN A 25 8.06 32.01 -16.93
C ASN A 25 7.87 32.60 -18.35
N GLY A 26 8.13 31.79 -19.36
CA GLY A 26 7.81 32.13 -20.74
C GLY A 26 6.30 32.17 -20.95
N ASP A 27 5.82 33.28 -21.41
CA ASP A 27 4.45 33.64 -21.82
C ASP A 27 3.74 32.63 -22.73
N SER A 28 3.47 31.43 -22.25
CA SER A 28 2.61 30.43 -22.91
C SER A 28 1.36 30.08 -22.14
N VAL A 29 0.79 31.05 -21.42
CA VAL A 29 -0.45 30.85 -20.63
C VAL A 29 -1.71 30.74 -21.51
N LYS A 30 -1.58 30.73 -22.84
CA LYS A 30 -2.77 30.72 -23.72
C LYS A 30 -3.13 29.42 -24.40
N ASN A 31 -2.46 28.29 -24.12
CA ASN A 31 -2.84 27.00 -24.67
C ASN A 31 -2.94 25.88 -23.59
N ALA A 32 -3.34 26.24 -22.39
CA ALA A 32 -3.59 25.28 -21.31
C ALA A 32 -4.92 24.51 -21.46
N GLU A 33 -5.56 24.56 -22.64
CA GLU A 33 -6.89 23.97 -22.84
C GLU A 33 -6.89 22.55 -23.40
N ALA A 34 -5.75 21.95 -23.59
CA ALA A 34 -5.69 20.54 -23.98
C ALA A 34 -4.82 19.74 -23.02
N ASP A 35 -4.84 20.06 -21.74
CA ASP A 35 -4.30 19.16 -20.75
C ASP A 35 -5.21 17.92 -20.75
N SER A 36 -4.71 16.85 -21.37
CA SER A 36 -5.41 15.59 -21.46
C SER A 36 -5.86 15.24 -20.05
N GLN A 37 -7.17 15.15 -19.83
CA GLN A 37 -7.73 14.81 -18.53
C GLN A 37 -7.09 13.51 -18.07
N ARG A 38 -6.18 13.63 -17.13
CA ARG A 38 -5.62 12.44 -16.49
C ARG A 38 -6.75 11.63 -15.89
N THR A 39 -6.74 10.34 -16.14
CA THR A 39 -7.66 9.43 -15.45
C THR A 39 -7.43 9.57 -13.95
N LEU A 40 -8.45 9.99 -13.22
CA LEU A 40 -8.40 10.14 -11.76
C LEU A 40 -8.45 8.81 -11.02
N TYR A 41 -8.52 7.69 -11.74
CA TYR A 41 -8.62 6.36 -11.17
C TYR A 41 -7.34 5.57 -11.44
N PRO A 42 -6.78 4.89 -10.42
CA PRO A 42 -5.66 3.99 -10.61
C PRO A 42 -6.06 2.83 -11.54
N TYR A 43 -5.24 2.58 -12.55
CA TYR A 43 -5.52 1.55 -13.57
C TYR A 43 -4.93 0.20 -13.20
N VAL A 44 -3.62 0.16 -12.94
CA VAL A 44 -2.91 -1.06 -12.57
C VAL A 44 -2.26 -0.85 -11.22
N THR A 45 -2.73 -1.56 -10.21
CA THR A 45 -2.28 -1.36 -8.84
C THR A 45 -1.49 -2.54 -8.31
N GLY A 46 -0.38 -2.23 -7.64
CA GLY A 46 0.38 -3.16 -6.82
C GLY A 46 -0.16 -3.19 -5.39
N THR A 47 0.08 -4.30 -4.71
CA THR A 47 -0.35 -4.54 -3.33
C THR A 47 0.63 -3.98 -2.29
N SER A 48 0.61 -4.53 -1.10
CA SER A 48 1.45 -4.11 0.02
C SER A 48 2.94 -4.31 -0.22
N ILE A 49 3.74 -3.48 0.43
CA ILE A 49 5.17 -3.67 0.65
C ILE A 49 5.41 -3.72 2.15
N VAL A 50 6.33 -4.57 2.57
CA VAL A 50 6.74 -4.70 3.97
C VAL A 50 8.26 -4.55 4.03
N ALA A 51 8.75 -3.71 4.93
CA ALA A 51 10.18 -3.49 5.13
C ALA A 51 10.54 -3.39 6.60
N ILE A 52 11.73 -3.85 6.95
CA ILE A 52 12.26 -3.85 8.31
C ILE A 52 13.75 -3.46 8.31
N LYS A 53 14.17 -2.77 9.36
CA LYS A 53 15.61 -2.66 9.69
C LYS A 53 16.03 -3.93 10.41
N TYR A 54 17.20 -4.44 10.10
CA TYR A 54 17.84 -5.55 10.79
C TYR A 54 19.29 -5.14 11.11
N LYS A 55 20.06 -5.99 11.79
CA LYS A 55 21.39 -5.67 12.32
C LYS A 55 22.33 -5.05 11.27
N ASP A 56 22.35 -5.56 10.04
CA ASP A 56 23.34 -5.16 9.03
C ASP A 56 22.74 -4.26 7.93
N GLY A 57 21.48 -3.83 8.06
CA GLY A 57 20.85 -2.99 7.04
C GLY A 57 19.33 -3.02 7.02
N VAL A 58 18.75 -3.09 5.81
CA VAL A 58 17.30 -3.08 5.59
C VAL A 58 16.90 -4.27 4.73
N LEU A 59 15.79 -4.90 5.08
CA LEU A 59 15.11 -5.90 4.28
C LEU A 59 13.76 -5.36 3.81
N MET A 60 13.43 -5.62 2.55
CA MET A 60 12.16 -5.23 1.95
C MET A 60 11.56 -6.40 1.18
N ALA A 61 10.26 -6.64 1.34
CA ALA A 61 9.53 -7.70 0.66
C ALA A 61 8.33 -7.12 -0.10
N SER A 62 8.11 -7.61 -1.30
CA SER A 62 6.91 -7.34 -2.09
C SER A 62 6.49 -8.55 -2.91
N ASP A 63 5.22 -8.66 -3.25
CA ASP A 63 4.77 -9.56 -4.29
C ASP A 63 4.90 -8.90 -5.68
N MET A 64 4.71 -9.69 -6.73
CA MET A 64 4.88 -9.26 -8.13
C MET A 64 3.54 -9.12 -8.87
N GLY A 65 2.43 -9.04 -8.13
CA GLY A 65 1.09 -8.90 -8.69
C GLY A 65 0.78 -7.49 -9.15
N GLY A 66 0.05 -7.39 -10.25
CA GLY A 66 -0.58 -6.15 -10.70
C GLY A 66 -2.03 -6.39 -11.06
N SER A 67 -2.93 -5.75 -10.34
CA SER A 67 -4.38 -5.88 -10.49
C SER A 67 -4.93 -4.74 -11.33
N TYR A 68 -5.78 -5.10 -12.30
CA TYR A 68 -6.57 -4.17 -13.08
C TYR A 68 -8.02 -4.22 -12.55
N GLY A 69 -8.36 -3.29 -11.68
CA GLY A 69 -9.61 -3.32 -10.95
C GLY A 69 -9.77 -4.59 -10.12
N SER A 70 -10.78 -5.40 -10.40
CA SER A 70 -11.04 -6.65 -9.70
C SER A 70 -10.27 -7.86 -10.27
N THR A 71 -9.55 -7.69 -11.38
CA THR A 71 -8.90 -8.79 -12.10
C THR A 71 -7.39 -8.72 -11.91
N LEU A 72 -6.78 -9.84 -11.51
CA LEU A 72 -5.34 -10.00 -11.52
C LEU A 72 -4.87 -10.17 -12.97
N ARG A 73 -4.26 -9.15 -13.55
CA ARG A 73 -3.85 -9.15 -14.96
C ARG A 73 -2.37 -9.45 -15.14
N TYR A 74 -1.52 -8.88 -14.30
CA TYR A 74 -0.08 -8.98 -14.40
C TYR A 74 0.48 -9.78 -13.23
N LYS A 75 1.38 -10.73 -13.52
CA LYS A 75 1.96 -11.64 -12.53
C LYS A 75 3.49 -11.51 -12.40
N ASN A 76 4.06 -10.48 -12.99
CA ASN A 76 5.50 -10.29 -13.03
C ASN A 76 5.91 -8.82 -13.06
N ILE A 77 5.31 -8.01 -12.20
CA ILE A 77 5.66 -6.60 -12.06
C ILE A 77 6.69 -6.44 -10.95
N GLU A 78 7.81 -5.84 -11.29
CA GLU A 78 8.81 -5.44 -10.30
C GLU A 78 8.39 -4.12 -9.66
N ARG A 79 8.22 -4.15 -8.35
CA ARG A 79 7.80 -2.98 -7.56
C ARG A 79 8.89 -2.48 -6.61
N MET A 80 10.05 -3.11 -6.67
CA MET A 80 11.26 -2.69 -5.95
C MET A 80 12.35 -2.38 -6.97
N LYS A 81 12.90 -1.17 -6.91
CA LYS A 81 13.97 -0.69 -7.80
C LYS A 81 15.09 -0.05 -7.00
N ALA A 82 16.32 -0.44 -7.32
CA ALA A 82 17.49 0.20 -6.75
C ALA A 82 17.66 1.61 -7.31
N ILE A 83 18.03 2.55 -6.43
CA ILE A 83 18.31 3.95 -6.75
C ILE A 83 19.74 4.24 -6.32
N GLY A 84 20.59 4.49 -7.30
CA GLY A 84 22.03 4.57 -7.04
C GLY A 84 22.59 3.27 -6.44
N LYS A 85 23.59 3.39 -5.58
CA LYS A 85 24.28 2.24 -4.99
C LYS A 85 23.69 1.79 -3.65
N HIS A 86 23.14 2.72 -2.87
CA HIS A 86 22.86 2.52 -1.45
C HIS A 86 21.38 2.58 -1.09
N SER A 87 20.50 2.78 -2.05
CA SER A 87 19.08 2.98 -1.81
C SER A 87 18.22 2.05 -2.64
N LEU A 88 17.10 1.62 -2.08
CA LEU A 88 16.06 0.84 -2.75
C LEU A 88 14.72 1.51 -2.52
N LEU A 89 13.97 1.73 -3.60
CA LEU A 89 12.61 2.21 -3.55
C LEU A 89 11.64 1.07 -3.83
N GLY A 90 10.65 0.93 -2.96
CA GLY A 90 9.49 0.09 -3.16
C GLY A 90 8.23 0.94 -3.27
N ALA A 91 7.30 0.56 -4.15
CA ALA A 91 6.04 1.26 -4.32
C ALA A 91 4.83 0.34 -4.28
N SER A 92 3.81 0.77 -3.55
CA SER A 92 2.45 0.26 -3.64
C SER A 92 1.55 1.28 -4.35
N GLY A 93 0.44 0.83 -4.91
CA GLY A 93 -0.48 1.67 -5.65
C GLY A 93 -0.27 1.60 -7.17
N GLU A 94 -0.49 2.68 -7.87
CA GLU A 94 -0.49 2.74 -9.34
C GLU A 94 0.90 2.53 -9.94
N ILE A 95 1.00 1.62 -10.88
CA ILE A 95 2.28 1.23 -11.49
C ILE A 95 2.80 2.28 -12.48
N SER A 96 1.91 2.92 -13.24
CA SER A 96 2.32 3.98 -14.18
C SER A 96 2.87 5.20 -13.46
N ASP A 97 2.26 5.59 -12.35
CA ASP A 97 2.75 6.67 -11.50
C ASP A 97 4.11 6.31 -10.86
N PHE A 98 4.29 5.04 -10.48
CA PHE A 98 5.58 4.56 -10.00
C PHE A 98 6.67 4.67 -11.07
N GLN A 99 6.38 4.32 -12.32
CA GLN A 99 7.31 4.48 -13.44
C GLN A 99 7.69 5.95 -13.66
N GLU A 100 6.74 6.86 -13.48
CA GLU A 100 7.01 8.31 -13.55
C GLU A 100 7.91 8.76 -12.41
N ILE A 101 7.68 8.28 -11.19
CA ILE A 101 8.55 8.56 -10.04
C ILE A 101 9.98 8.07 -10.31
N LEU A 102 10.14 6.88 -10.90
CA LEU A 102 11.45 6.37 -11.25
C LEU A 102 12.17 7.28 -12.25
N ARG A 103 11.47 7.85 -13.25
CA ARG A 103 12.07 8.81 -14.18
C ARG A 103 12.60 10.07 -13.47
N TYR A 104 11.84 10.59 -12.51
CA TYR A 104 12.32 11.73 -11.71
C TYR A 104 13.57 11.37 -10.89
N LEU A 105 13.62 10.16 -10.37
CA LEU A 105 14.78 9.71 -9.61
C LEU A 105 15.99 9.40 -10.51
N ASP A 106 15.77 8.85 -11.71
CA ASP A 106 16.85 8.63 -12.68
C ASP A 106 17.47 9.97 -13.11
N GLU A 107 16.65 10.99 -13.32
CA GLU A 107 17.11 12.35 -13.60
C GLU A 107 17.90 12.94 -12.41
N LEU A 108 17.41 12.75 -11.19
CA LEU A 108 18.10 13.20 -9.99
C LEU A 108 19.47 12.54 -9.82
N VAL A 109 19.54 11.23 -10.01
CA VAL A 109 20.81 10.45 -9.92
C VAL A 109 21.77 10.83 -11.05
N LEU A 110 21.25 11.05 -12.25
CA LEU A 110 22.06 11.51 -13.38
C LEU A 110 22.69 12.88 -13.09
N ASN A 111 21.89 13.82 -12.60
CA ASN A 111 22.38 15.14 -12.20
C ASN A 111 23.44 15.06 -11.09
N ASP A 112 23.23 14.22 -10.07
CA ASP A 112 24.20 13.98 -9.00
C ASP A 112 25.53 13.44 -9.56
N ASN A 113 25.46 12.45 -10.43
CA ASN A 113 26.64 11.87 -11.07
C ASN A 113 27.38 12.86 -12.00
N MET A 114 26.70 13.82 -12.58
CA MET A 114 27.31 14.84 -13.47
C MET A 114 28.20 15.84 -12.70
N TRP A 115 27.91 16.08 -11.44
CA TRP A 115 28.71 16.98 -10.59
C TRP A 115 30.00 16.35 -10.10
N ASP A 116 30.08 15.02 -10.00
CA ASP A 116 31.26 14.22 -9.63
C ASP A 116 32.11 14.85 -8.48
N ASP A 117 31.40 15.29 -7.45
CA ASP A 117 32.00 15.95 -6.28
C ASP A 117 32.51 14.94 -5.24
N GLY A 118 32.46 13.64 -5.57
CA GLY A 118 32.84 12.54 -4.69
C GLY A 118 31.77 12.15 -3.65
N ASN A 119 30.66 12.86 -3.61
CA ASN A 119 29.50 12.52 -2.79
C ASN A 119 28.45 11.81 -3.65
N SER A 120 27.74 10.86 -3.07
CA SER A 120 26.60 10.20 -3.71
C SER A 120 25.33 10.51 -2.94
N LEU A 121 24.21 10.60 -3.62
CA LEU A 121 22.90 10.74 -2.99
C LEU A 121 22.65 9.59 -1.98
N GLY A 122 22.33 9.97 -0.76
CA GLY A 122 21.97 9.04 0.29
C GLY A 122 20.46 8.81 0.36
N PRO A 123 20.03 7.79 1.12
CA PRO A 123 18.62 7.47 1.25
C PRO A 123 17.79 8.60 1.89
N LYS A 124 18.36 9.37 2.78
CA LYS A 124 17.69 10.49 3.47
C LYS A 124 17.39 11.65 2.51
N GLU A 125 18.33 11.97 1.64
CA GLU A 125 18.19 13.00 0.61
C GLU A 125 17.12 12.61 -0.39
N VAL A 126 17.14 11.37 -0.87
CA VAL A 126 16.10 10.82 -1.78
C VAL A 126 14.72 10.83 -1.11
N HIS A 127 14.63 10.46 0.17
CA HIS A 127 13.37 10.49 0.92
C HIS A 127 12.79 11.92 1.01
N ASN A 128 13.61 12.90 1.31
CA ASN A 128 13.21 14.31 1.36
C ASN A 128 12.76 14.83 -0.01
N TYR A 129 13.46 14.44 -1.08
CA TYR A 129 13.07 14.78 -2.44
C TYR A 129 11.69 14.21 -2.80
N LEU A 130 11.49 12.91 -2.55
CA LEU A 130 10.20 12.25 -2.80
C LEU A 130 9.06 12.87 -2.00
N THR A 131 9.30 13.24 -0.75
CA THR A 131 8.31 13.93 0.08
C THR A 131 7.85 15.24 -0.56
N ARG A 132 8.80 16.03 -1.09
CA ARG A 132 8.48 17.28 -1.78
C ARG A 132 7.74 17.04 -3.09
N VAL A 133 8.14 16.06 -3.88
CA VAL A 133 7.47 15.71 -5.13
C VAL A 133 6.00 15.33 -4.85
N MET A 134 5.77 14.41 -3.90
CA MET A 134 4.42 13.96 -3.55
C MET A 134 3.56 15.10 -3.01
N TYR A 135 4.11 15.95 -2.15
CA TYR A 135 3.42 17.11 -1.61
C TYR A 135 3.06 18.15 -2.69
N ASN A 136 3.98 18.45 -3.58
CA ASN A 136 3.74 19.40 -4.68
C ASN A 136 2.64 18.91 -5.64
N ARG A 137 2.64 17.62 -5.94
CA ARG A 137 1.61 16.99 -6.79
C ARG A 137 0.24 17.04 -6.12
N ARG A 138 0.18 16.73 -4.82
CA ARG A 138 -1.05 16.83 -4.05
C ARG A 138 -1.62 18.25 -4.03
N ASN A 139 -0.78 19.26 -3.84
CA ASN A 139 -1.22 20.65 -3.81
C ASN A 139 -1.82 21.14 -5.14
N LYS A 140 -1.39 20.55 -6.25
CA LYS A 140 -1.92 20.83 -7.59
C LYS A 140 -3.17 19.98 -7.92
N PHE A 141 -3.78 19.31 -6.96
CA PHE A 141 -4.89 18.36 -7.14
C PHE A 141 -4.63 17.28 -8.19
N ASN A 142 -3.37 16.95 -8.41
CA ASN A 142 -2.90 15.91 -9.32
C ASN A 142 -1.92 14.97 -8.61
N PRO A 143 -2.36 14.24 -7.56
CA PRO A 143 -1.49 13.37 -6.77
C PRO A 143 -1.01 12.17 -7.57
N LEU A 144 0.18 11.67 -7.24
CA LEU A 144 0.65 10.36 -7.66
C LEU A 144 0.06 9.32 -6.72
N TRP A 145 -0.62 8.31 -7.28
CA TRP A 145 -1.37 7.32 -6.50
C TRP A 145 -0.47 6.21 -5.95
N ASN A 146 0.60 6.62 -5.25
CA ASN A 146 1.56 5.69 -4.67
C ASN A 146 1.80 5.97 -3.19
N THR A 147 2.07 4.90 -2.47
CA THR A 147 2.76 4.96 -1.18
C THR A 147 4.13 4.33 -1.39
N LEU A 148 5.16 5.08 -1.05
CA LEU A 148 6.55 4.76 -1.30
C LEU A 148 7.24 4.32 -0.02
N VAL A 149 8.08 3.30 -0.12
CA VAL A 149 8.97 2.87 0.96
C VAL A 149 10.40 2.97 0.45
N LEU A 150 11.20 3.75 1.12
CA LEU A 150 12.62 3.89 0.81
C LEU A 150 13.45 3.27 1.91
N GLY A 151 14.26 2.28 1.53
CA GLY A 151 15.29 1.69 2.37
C GLY A 151 16.66 2.01 1.83
N GLY A 152 17.64 2.17 2.73
CA GLY A 152 19.01 2.41 2.31
C GLY A 152 20.00 2.24 3.45
N VAL A 153 21.28 2.08 3.09
CA VAL A 153 22.40 2.09 4.05
C VAL A 153 23.49 2.96 3.48
N LYS A 154 23.94 3.94 4.26
CA LYS A 154 25.05 4.82 3.89
C LYS A 154 25.86 5.14 5.13
N ASN A 155 27.19 5.00 5.03
CA ASN A 155 28.14 5.26 6.12
C ASN A 155 27.82 4.46 7.40
N GLY A 156 27.38 3.22 7.27
CA GLY A 156 27.02 2.35 8.40
C GLY A 156 25.67 2.67 9.05
N GLU A 157 24.95 3.69 8.57
CA GLU A 157 23.62 4.05 9.09
C GLU A 157 22.52 3.48 8.21
N SER A 158 21.63 2.67 8.82
CA SER A 158 20.46 2.11 8.14
C SER A 158 19.30 3.09 8.19
N TYR A 159 18.75 3.42 7.03
CA TYR A 159 17.62 4.30 6.87
C TYR A 159 16.41 3.53 6.32
N LEU A 160 15.24 3.73 6.91
CA LEU A 160 13.98 3.20 6.41
C LEU A 160 12.88 4.25 6.61
N GLY A 161 12.33 4.73 5.51
CA GLY A 161 11.30 5.76 5.52
C GLY A 161 10.12 5.43 4.61
N MET A 162 8.99 6.02 4.90
CA MET A 162 7.76 5.93 4.09
C MET A 162 7.31 7.31 3.68
N VAL A 163 6.83 7.42 2.44
CA VAL A 163 6.17 8.63 1.91
C VAL A 163 4.80 8.25 1.37
N SER A 164 3.77 8.91 1.86
CA SER A 164 2.40 8.70 1.38
C SER A 164 2.06 9.58 0.17
N MET A 165 0.98 9.26 -0.53
CA MET A 165 0.49 10.03 -1.68
C MET A 165 0.17 11.50 -1.38
N ILE A 166 -0.08 11.85 -0.12
CA ILE A 166 -0.37 13.21 0.32
C ILE A 166 0.87 13.98 0.79
N GLY A 167 2.05 13.38 0.70
CA GLY A 167 3.30 14.00 1.13
C GLY A 167 3.60 13.87 2.64
N VAL A 168 2.84 13.04 3.37
CA VAL A 168 3.21 12.69 4.76
C VAL A 168 4.36 11.69 4.69
N SER A 169 5.42 11.99 5.42
CA SER A 169 6.62 11.17 5.49
C SER A 169 7.04 10.92 6.93
N PHE A 170 7.57 9.75 7.18
CA PHE A 170 8.16 9.40 8.47
C PHE A 170 9.23 8.31 8.30
N GLU A 171 10.10 8.22 9.29
CA GLU A 171 11.08 7.17 9.46
C GLU A 171 10.63 6.24 10.59
N ASP A 172 10.82 4.92 10.39
CA ASP A 172 10.52 3.91 11.41
C ASP A 172 11.46 2.71 11.22
N ASN A 173 11.52 1.83 12.21
CA ASN A 173 12.31 0.61 12.14
C ASN A 173 11.62 -0.50 11.35
N HIS A 174 10.32 -0.43 11.21
CA HIS A 174 9.52 -1.32 10.38
C HIS A 174 8.39 -0.55 9.72
N VAL A 175 8.17 -0.80 8.43
CA VAL A 175 7.19 -0.11 7.61
C VAL A 175 6.40 -1.13 6.80
N ALA A 176 5.12 -0.88 6.66
CA ALA A 176 4.25 -1.62 5.74
C ALA A 176 3.31 -0.65 5.03
N THR A 177 2.90 -0.99 3.81
CA THR A 177 1.97 -0.17 3.01
C THR A 177 0.68 -0.91 2.70
N GLY A 178 -0.36 -0.19 2.32
CA GLY A 178 -1.65 -0.79 1.94
C GLY A 178 -2.25 -1.64 3.06
N PHE A 179 -2.74 -2.83 2.71
CA PHE A 179 -3.25 -3.81 3.69
C PHE A 179 -2.19 -4.26 4.70
N GLY A 180 -0.91 -4.18 4.35
CA GLY A 180 0.20 -4.48 5.26
C GLY A 180 0.20 -3.63 6.52
N ASN A 181 -0.28 -2.39 6.47
CA ASN A 181 -0.42 -1.54 7.66
C ASN A 181 -1.34 -2.14 8.72
N HIS A 182 -2.36 -2.88 8.30
CA HIS A 182 -3.35 -3.46 9.20
C HIS A 182 -3.03 -4.90 9.60
N LEU A 183 -2.42 -5.67 8.71
CA LEU A 183 -2.19 -7.10 8.88
C LEU A 183 -0.75 -7.46 9.24
N ALA A 184 0.23 -6.82 8.59
CA ALA A 184 1.64 -7.12 8.83
C ALA A 184 2.23 -6.28 9.99
N ARG A 185 1.87 -5.01 10.09
CA ARG A 185 2.43 -4.12 11.11
C ARG A 185 2.21 -4.56 12.56
N PRO A 186 1.06 -5.13 12.97
CA PRO A 186 0.91 -5.70 14.30
C PRO A 186 1.90 -6.85 14.58
N ILE A 187 2.15 -7.72 13.59
CA ILE A 187 3.11 -8.83 13.70
C ILE A 187 4.53 -8.28 13.85
N LEU A 188 4.87 -7.25 13.05
CA LEU A 188 6.17 -6.61 13.12
C LEU A 188 6.40 -5.93 14.49
N ARG A 189 5.39 -5.32 15.08
CA ARG A 189 5.49 -4.71 16.41
C ARG A 189 5.74 -5.71 17.52
N ASP A 190 5.23 -6.92 17.37
CA ASP A 190 5.34 -7.98 18.37
C ASP A 190 6.68 -8.72 18.25
N GLU A 191 7.14 -8.97 17.03
CA GLU A 191 8.28 -9.84 16.79
C GLU A 191 9.57 -9.12 16.37
N TRP A 192 9.50 -7.83 16.02
CA TRP A 192 10.67 -7.09 15.60
C TRP A 192 11.55 -6.67 16.81
N HIS A 193 12.87 -6.82 16.67
CA HIS A 193 13.87 -6.30 17.60
C HIS A 193 15.12 -5.84 16.84
N ALA A 194 15.92 -4.96 17.45
CA ALA A 194 17.06 -4.31 16.77
C ALA A 194 18.17 -5.28 16.35
N ASP A 195 18.37 -6.35 17.10
CA ASP A 195 19.42 -7.35 16.86
C ASP A 195 18.96 -8.49 15.93
N LEU A 196 17.92 -8.26 15.13
CA LEU A 196 17.37 -9.27 14.24
C LEU A 196 18.43 -9.74 13.23
N SER A 197 18.64 -11.05 13.10
CA SER A 197 19.53 -11.62 12.09
C SER A 197 18.91 -11.55 10.69
N PHE A 198 19.71 -11.68 9.65
CA PHE A 198 19.21 -11.74 8.27
C PHE A 198 18.18 -12.86 8.09
N GLU A 199 18.49 -14.07 8.58
CA GLU A 199 17.62 -15.23 8.41
C GLU A 199 16.28 -15.08 9.15
N ASP A 200 16.31 -14.54 10.36
CA ASP A 200 15.10 -14.33 11.14
C ASP A 200 14.28 -13.17 10.59
N GLY A 201 14.95 -12.13 10.04
CA GLY A 201 14.30 -11.07 9.30
C GLY A 201 13.58 -11.57 8.06
N VAL A 202 14.19 -12.47 7.30
CA VAL A 202 13.53 -13.11 6.14
C VAL A 202 12.32 -13.93 6.58
N LYS A 203 12.43 -14.75 7.64
CA LYS A 203 11.31 -15.54 8.18
C LYS A 203 10.16 -14.64 8.64
N LEU A 204 10.47 -13.53 9.30
CA LEU A 204 9.48 -12.55 9.75
C LEU A 204 8.76 -11.90 8.57
N LEU A 205 9.49 -11.47 7.54
CA LEU A 205 8.91 -10.94 6.32
C LEU A 205 8.04 -11.98 5.59
N GLU A 206 8.51 -13.22 5.47
CA GLU A 206 7.72 -14.31 4.87
C GLU A 206 6.43 -14.59 5.66
N LYS A 207 6.48 -14.53 7.00
CA LYS A 207 5.31 -14.66 7.86
C LYS A 207 4.29 -13.56 7.57
N CYS A 208 4.74 -12.30 7.49
CA CYS A 208 3.90 -11.17 7.14
C CYS A 208 3.30 -11.30 5.74
N MET A 209 4.12 -11.64 4.74
CA MET A 209 3.66 -11.80 3.36
C MET A 209 2.68 -12.98 3.22
N ARG A 210 2.84 -14.04 4.00
CA ARG A 210 1.90 -15.17 4.03
C ARG A 210 0.54 -14.78 4.57
N VAL A 211 0.49 -13.95 5.61
CA VAL A 211 -0.77 -13.42 6.13
C VAL A 211 -1.44 -12.51 5.10
N LEU A 212 -0.67 -11.66 4.43
CA LEU A 212 -1.17 -10.81 3.35
C LEU A 212 -1.72 -11.65 2.19
N LEU A 213 -1.02 -12.71 1.79
CA LEU A 213 -1.47 -13.62 0.72
C LEU A 213 -2.81 -14.29 1.06
N TYR A 214 -3.06 -14.62 2.33
CA TYR A 214 -4.33 -15.21 2.76
C TYR A 214 -5.49 -14.21 2.83
N ARG A 215 -5.21 -12.93 3.06
CA ARG A 215 -6.24 -11.93 3.38
C ARG A 215 -6.43 -10.86 2.31
N ASP A 216 -5.41 -10.57 1.53
CA ASP A 216 -5.49 -9.63 0.42
C ASP A 216 -5.79 -10.38 -0.87
N ARG A 217 -6.96 -10.11 -1.45
CA ARG A 217 -7.41 -10.71 -2.72
C ARG A 217 -6.46 -10.41 -3.87
N SER A 218 -5.79 -9.26 -3.84
CA SER A 218 -4.93 -8.79 -4.92
C SER A 218 -3.50 -9.32 -4.82
N ALA A 219 -3.12 -9.91 -3.68
CA ALA A 219 -1.80 -10.48 -3.47
C ALA A 219 -1.63 -11.81 -4.24
N ILE A 220 -0.42 -12.03 -4.74
CA ILE A 220 -0.06 -13.28 -5.41
C ILE A 220 1.07 -14.00 -4.69
N ASN A 221 1.10 -15.34 -4.84
CA ASN A 221 2.17 -16.17 -4.28
C ASN A 221 3.39 -16.19 -5.22
N LYS A 222 3.91 -15.03 -5.51
CA LYS A 222 5.18 -14.81 -6.20
C LYS A 222 5.80 -13.56 -5.62
N LEU A 223 6.81 -13.71 -4.80
CA LEU A 223 7.40 -12.60 -4.06
C LEU A 223 8.91 -12.51 -4.27
N GLN A 224 9.41 -11.33 -4.02
CA GLN A 224 10.81 -11.00 -3.97
C GLN A 224 11.15 -10.38 -2.62
N ILE A 225 12.34 -10.68 -2.12
CA ILE A 225 12.93 -10.02 -0.96
C ILE A 225 14.19 -9.32 -1.42
N ALA A 226 14.31 -8.07 -1.07
CA ALA A 226 15.50 -7.28 -1.30
C ALA A 226 16.27 -7.11 0.02
N LYS A 227 17.58 -7.27 -0.06
CA LYS A 227 18.56 -7.02 0.99
C LYS A 227 19.34 -5.77 0.62
N ILE A 228 19.44 -4.84 1.55
CA ILE A 228 20.18 -3.59 1.40
C ILE A 228 21.21 -3.53 2.51
N THR A 229 22.47 -3.45 2.12
CA THR A 229 23.63 -3.35 3.02
C THR A 229 24.57 -2.24 2.54
N GLU A 230 25.62 -1.98 3.28
CA GLU A 230 26.68 -1.05 2.86
C GLU A 230 27.34 -1.45 1.52
N GLU A 231 27.39 -2.76 1.23
CA GLU A 231 27.94 -3.29 -0.02
C GLU A 231 27.07 -2.98 -1.24
N GLY A 232 25.77 -2.77 -1.02
CA GLY A 232 24.79 -2.45 -2.06
C GLY A 232 23.45 -3.15 -1.89
N VAL A 233 22.69 -3.12 -2.96
CA VAL A 233 21.31 -3.67 -3.02
C VAL A 233 21.31 -4.99 -3.77
N THR A 234 20.74 -6.02 -3.16
CA THR A 234 20.54 -7.33 -3.77
C THR A 234 19.07 -7.70 -3.71
N VAL A 235 18.44 -7.97 -4.86
CA VAL A 235 17.06 -8.45 -4.96
C VAL A 235 17.07 -9.94 -5.27
N SER A 236 16.32 -10.72 -4.49
CA SER A 236 16.21 -12.17 -4.69
C SER A 236 15.50 -12.50 -6.00
N GLN A 237 15.78 -13.70 -6.55
CA GLN A 237 14.92 -14.24 -7.59
C GLN A 237 13.51 -14.46 -7.06
N PRO A 238 12.48 -14.30 -7.90
CA PRO A 238 11.09 -14.54 -7.49
C PRO A 238 10.88 -15.97 -7.02
N TYR A 239 10.22 -16.13 -5.87
CA TYR A 239 9.88 -17.45 -5.33
C TYR A 239 8.49 -17.45 -4.72
N SER A 240 7.97 -18.63 -4.39
CA SER A 240 6.64 -18.83 -3.83
C SER A 240 6.72 -19.41 -2.42
N LEU A 241 5.85 -18.93 -1.54
CA LEU A 241 5.73 -19.44 -0.18
C LEU A 241 4.91 -20.74 -0.17
N LYS A 242 5.24 -21.60 0.79
CA LYS A 242 4.38 -22.73 1.12
C LYS A 242 3.12 -22.21 1.80
N THR A 243 1.97 -22.51 1.21
CA THR A 243 0.65 -22.08 1.68
C THR A 243 -0.22 -23.29 1.99
N PHE A 244 -1.14 -23.10 2.93
CA PHE A 244 -2.13 -24.10 3.30
C PHE A 244 -3.51 -23.45 3.25
N TRP A 245 -4.38 -23.95 2.37
CA TRP A 245 -5.71 -23.40 2.11
C TRP A 245 -6.85 -24.28 2.65
N GLU A 246 -6.54 -25.51 3.04
CA GLU A 246 -7.52 -26.47 3.54
C GLU A 246 -7.79 -26.25 5.02
N PHE A 247 -8.51 -25.21 5.37
CA PHE A 247 -8.99 -25.02 6.73
C PHE A 247 -10.28 -25.81 6.95
N LYS A 248 -10.29 -26.65 7.98
CA LYS A 248 -11.48 -27.44 8.37
C LYS A 248 -12.73 -26.59 8.57
N ALA A 249 -12.58 -25.38 9.08
CA ALA A 249 -13.66 -24.42 9.27
C ALA A 249 -14.35 -23.99 7.95
N PHE A 250 -13.66 -24.05 6.80
CA PHE A 250 -14.29 -23.80 5.51
C PHE A 250 -14.91 -25.03 4.88
N ASN A 251 -14.34 -26.22 5.16
CA ASN A 251 -14.87 -27.49 4.66
C ASN A 251 -16.07 -27.96 5.47
N ASN A 252 -16.05 -27.69 6.78
CA ASN A 252 -17.13 -27.99 7.69
C ASN A 252 -17.33 -26.83 8.69
N PRO A 253 -18.17 -25.83 8.34
CA PRO A 253 -18.36 -24.62 9.14
C PRO A 253 -18.86 -24.90 10.57
N THR A 254 -19.48 -26.04 10.81
CA THR A 254 -19.98 -26.45 12.13
C THR A 254 -18.95 -27.14 13.02
N ALA A 255 -17.85 -27.62 12.44
CA ALA A 255 -16.82 -28.35 13.18
C ALA A 255 -16.00 -27.52 14.19
N GLY A 256 -16.07 -26.17 14.10
CA GLY A 256 -15.46 -25.28 15.08
C GLY A 256 -16.41 -24.79 16.17
N ALA A 257 -17.69 -25.09 16.05
CA ALA A 257 -18.71 -24.72 17.03
C ALA A 257 -18.82 -25.75 18.19
N GLU A 258 -18.21 -26.91 18.04
CA GLU A 258 -18.29 -28.00 19.02
C GLU A 258 -17.51 -27.77 20.33
N GLY A 259 -16.75 -26.68 20.42
CA GLY A 259 -15.87 -26.43 21.57
C GLY A 259 -16.30 -25.35 22.57
N SER A 260 -17.39 -24.60 22.34
CA SER A 260 -17.73 -23.47 23.22
C SER A 260 -19.20 -23.26 23.53
N CYS A 261 -20.08 -24.10 23.03
CA CYS A 261 -21.49 -24.11 23.43
C CYS A 261 -21.85 -25.53 23.85
N GLU A 262 -22.14 -25.76 25.12
CA GLU A 262 -23.07 -26.79 25.52
C GLU A 262 -24.25 -26.74 24.55
N GLU A 263 -24.72 -27.92 24.13
CA GLU A 263 -25.77 -28.19 23.13
C GLU A 263 -27.05 -27.33 23.27
N HIS A 264 -26.94 -26.04 23.13
CA HIS A 264 -28.06 -25.18 22.76
C HIS A 264 -27.97 -24.92 21.25
N SER A 265 -28.47 -25.92 20.53
CA SER A 265 -28.59 -25.96 19.09
C SER A 265 -28.92 -24.59 18.50
N LEU A 266 -28.18 -24.18 17.47
CA LEU A 266 -28.54 -23.05 16.61
C LEU A 266 -30.00 -23.10 16.12
N VAL A 267 -30.61 -24.27 16.16
CA VAL A 267 -32.05 -24.49 15.95
C VAL A 267 -32.89 -23.66 16.93
N ASN A 268 -32.45 -23.49 18.19
CA ASN A 268 -33.17 -22.65 19.15
C ASN A 268 -33.03 -21.15 18.94
N VAL A 269 -31.93 -20.68 18.35
CA VAL A 269 -31.74 -19.24 18.04
C VAL A 269 -32.61 -18.84 16.85
N PHE A 270 -32.68 -19.68 15.82
CA PHE A 270 -33.60 -19.46 14.70
C PHE A 270 -35.08 -19.62 15.12
N SER A 271 -35.39 -20.53 16.02
CA SER A 271 -36.72 -20.70 16.60
C SER A 271 -37.09 -19.50 17.48
N LEU A 272 -36.16 -18.95 18.27
CA LEU A 272 -36.39 -17.76 19.07
C LEU A 272 -36.52 -16.49 18.24
N MET A 273 -35.76 -16.37 17.14
CA MET A 273 -35.92 -15.26 16.19
C MET A 273 -37.26 -15.35 15.45
N SER A 274 -37.68 -16.53 15.00
CA SER A 274 -38.98 -16.71 14.37
C SER A 274 -40.15 -16.48 15.34
N LEU A 275 -40.04 -16.87 16.60
CA LEU A 275 -41.03 -16.61 17.65
C LEU A 275 -41.11 -15.13 18.03
N ASN A 276 -40.00 -14.41 18.05
CA ASN A 276 -40.00 -12.96 18.29
C ASN A 276 -40.53 -12.19 17.09
N TYR A 277 -40.27 -12.64 15.85
CA TYR A 277 -40.84 -12.04 14.63
C TYR A 277 -42.36 -12.26 14.60
N CYS A 278 -42.83 -13.43 15.00
CA CYS A 278 -44.25 -13.74 15.07
C CYS A 278 -44.94 -12.96 16.20
N LYS A 279 -44.27 -12.69 17.35
CA LYS A 279 -44.83 -11.82 18.41
C LYS A 279 -44.90 -10.36 18.01
N VAL A 280 -43.94 -9.82 17.26
CA VAL A 280 -43.95 -8.44 16.75
C VAL A 280 -45.05 -8.30 15.67
N CYS A 281 -45.22 -9.27 14.78
CA CYS A 281 -46.31 -9.29 13.82
C CYS A 281 -47.70 -9.36 14.47
N ASN A 282 -47.84 -10.14 15.57
CA ASN A 282 -49.08 -10.20 16.33
C ASN A 282 -49.39 -8.95 17.16
N LEU A 283 -48.37 -8.19 17.56
CA LEU A 283 -48.58 -6.89 18.21
C LEU A 283 -48.99 -5.82 17.19
N LEU A 284 -48.39 -5.79 16.02
CA LEU A 284 -48.78 -4.88 14.94
C LEU A 284 -50.14 -5.17 14.32
N SER A 285 -50.61 -6.43 14.33
CA SER A 285 -51.95 -6.79 13.87
C SER A 285 -53.03 -6.50 14.91
N ARG A 286 -52.70 -6.29 16.19
CA ARG A 286 -53.67 -5.88 17.23
C ARG A 286 -53.92 -4.37 17.27
N GLU A 287 -52.98 -3.56 16.82
CA GLU A 287 -53.19 -2.10 16.73
C GLU A 287 -53.93 -1.65 15.46
N SER A 288 -54.08 -2.51 14.45
CA SER A 288 -54.83 -2.21 13.22
C SER A 288 -56.31 -2.66 13.23
N SER A 289 -56.82 -3.21 14.37
CA SER A 289 -58.20 -3.65 14.50
C SER A 289 -59.15 -2.64 15.15
N VAL A 290 -58.75 -1.38 15.26
CA VAL A 290 -59.65 -0.28 15.71
C VAL A 290 -59.67 0.78 14.63
N THR A 291 -60.32 0.51 13.51
CA THR A 291 -61.06 1.46 12.67
C THR A 291 -61.54 0.75 11.40
N GLY A 292 -62.84 0.66 11.23
CA GLY A 292 -63.55 0.80 9.93
C GLY A 292 -63.89 -0.46 9.17
N HIS A 293 -65.15 -0.82 9.31
CA HIS A 293 -65.93 -1.57 8.33
C HIS A 293 -65.68 -1.16 6.87
N SER A 294 -65.48 -2.16 5.99
CA SER A 294 -66.28 -2.23 4.75
C SER A 294 -65.97 -3.57 4.01
N GLU A 295 -67.05 -4.16 3.59
CA GLU A 295 -67.18 -5.40 2.80
C GLU A 295 -66.45 -5.30 1.46
N CYS A 296 -65.87 -6.43 1.00
CA CYS A 296 -66.08 -6.87 -0.38
C CYS A 296 -65.64 -8.34 -0.55
N GLY A 297 -66.62 -9.14 -0.96
CA GLY A 297 -66.45 -10.52 -1.34
C GLY A 297 -65.73 -10.67 -2.67
N GLY A 298 -65.17 -11.85 -2.88
CA GLY A 298 -64.52 -12.21 -4.15
C GLY A 298 -64.00 -13.63 -4.10
N SER A 299 -64.80 -14.57 -4.45
CA SER A 299 -64.48 -15.96 -4.77
C SER A 299 -63.54 -16.06 -5.96
N VAL A 300 -62.47 -16.83 -5.90
CA VAL A 300 -61.85 -17.41 -7.10
C VAL A 300 -61.34 -18.81 -6.83
N SER A 301 -61.77 -19.67 -7.66
CA SER A 301 -61.59 -21.09 -7.87
C SER A 301 -60.14 -21.56 -8.07
N GLU A 302 -59.97 -22.81 -7.66
CA GLU A 302 -58.92 -23.73 -8.10
C GLU A 302 -58.81 -23.88 -9.62
N SER A 303 -57.63 -23.98 -10.16
CA SER A 303 -57.33 -24.82 -11.31
C SER A 303 -55.92 -25.37 -11.27
N LYS A 304 -55.84 -26.69 -11.22
CA LYS A 304 -54.71 -27.54 -11.55
C LYS A 304 -54.27 -27.32 -13.00
N LYS A 305 -52.99 -27.13 -13.22
CA LYS A 305 -52.22 -27.99 -14.13
C LYS A 305 -50.72 -27.79 -13.85
#